data_b43298c05e3096d5085d37d4487d19b7
#
_entry.id   b43298c05e3096d5085d37d4487d19b7
#
_cell.length_a   1.000
_cell.length_b   1.000
_cell.length_c   1.000
_cell.angle_alpha   90.00
_cell.angle_beta   90.00
_cell.angle_gamma   90.00
#
_symmetry.space_group_name_H-M   'P 1'
#
loop_
_entity.id
_entity.type
_entity.pdbx_description
1 polymer ?
#
loop_
_entity_poly.entity_id
_entity_poly.type
_entity_poly.pdbx_seq_one_letter_code
_entity_poly.pdbx_strand_id
1 'polypeptide(L)'
;MASRKVPAINASSMADISFLLLIFFLITTSMDVSQGLARRLPAPPDPNQKIEESEINQRNLFVVKINSANQLLVQGELMDVKQLREKAREFIENPNDDSKLPKRITENIEGLGMVTYTPDHVISVQNDVDTRYQSYLDVQNERVAAYNELRDEFSKRQWGKSFADLDEDQQKLVQKVLPMKISEAEPKNYGGNK
;
A
#
# COMPACT_ATOMS: atom_id res chain seq x y z
N MET A 1 -57.48 -36.36 41.30
CA MET A 1 -56.40 -35.41 40.88
C MET A 1 -56.16 -35.61 39.39
N ALA A 2 -56.57 -34.64 38.55
CA ALA A 2 -56.40 -34.77 37.09
C ALA A 2 -54.94 -34.41 36.71
N SER A 3 -54.22 -35.39 36.18
CA SER A 3 -52.87 -35.20 35.65
C SER A 3 -52.96 -34.34 34.40
N ARG A 4 -52.45 -33.09 34.47
CA ARG A 4 -52.29 -32.23 33.29
C ARG A 4 -51.16 -32.82 32.41
N LYS A 5 -51.55 -33.34 31.25
CA LYS A 5 -50.56 -33.71 30.22
C LYS A 5 -49.87 -32.45 29.69
N VAL A 6 -48.58 -32.38 29.90
CA VAL A 6 -47.75 -31.31 29.31
C VAL A 6 -47.74 -31.54 27.77
N PRO A 7 -48.08 -30.54 26.94
CA PRO A 7 -48.02 -30.71 25.50
C PRO A 7 -46.59 -31.04 25.04
N ALA A 8 -46.45 -32.07 24.24
CA ALA A 8 -45.17 -32.46 23.66
C ALA A 8 -44.70 -31.35 22.72
N ILE A 9 -43.47 -30.90 22.90
CA ILE A 9 -42.82 -29.91 22.01
C ILE A 9 -42.60 -30.58 20.66
N ASN A 10 -43.04 -29.91 19.58
CA ASN A 10 -42.90 -30.46 18.25
C ASN A 10 -41.43 -30.37 17.82
N ALA A 11 -40.72 -31.49 17.79
CA ALA A 11 -39.32 -31.59 17.43
C ALA A 11 -39.01 -31.05 16.01
N SER A 12 -39.99 -31.17 15.08
CA SER A 12 -39.85 -30.62 13.73
C SER A 12 -39.77 -29.09 13.72
N SER A 13 -40.60 -28.40 14.54
CA SER A 13 -40.55 -26.95 14.66
C SER A 13 -39.24 -26.46 15.32
N MET A 14 -38.70 -27.20 16.29
CA MET A 14 -37.43 -26.87 16.90
C MET A 14 -36.27 -27.06 15.92
N ALA A 15 -36.30 -28.09 15.09
CA ALA A 15 -35.27 -28.30 14.07
C ALA A 15 -35.28 -27.17 13.03
N ASP A 16 -36.46 -26.70 12.62
CA ASP A 16 -36.59 -25.61 11.64
C ASP A 16 -36.04 -24.28 12.21
N ILE A 17 -36.41 -23.94 13.47
CA ILE A 17 -35.85 -22.74 14.14
C ILE A 17 -34.33 -22.84 14.29
N SER A 18 -33.80 -24.02 14.64
CA SER A 18 -32.35 -24.21 14.79
C SER A 18 -31.65 -24.07 13.45
N PHE A 19 -32.25 -24.58 12.36
CA PHE A 19 -31.71 -24.43 11.01
C PHE A 19 -31.72 -23.00 10.51
N LEU A 20 -32.82 -22.25 10.75
CA LEU A 20 -32.90 -20.83 10.42
C LEU A 20 -31.90 -20.00 11.20
N LEU A 21 -31.70 -20.29 12.49
CA LEU A 21 -30.66 -19.63 13.29
C LEU A 21 -29.26 -19.94 12.78
N LEU A 22 -29.00 -21.19 12.38
CA LEU A 22 -27.71 -21.59 11.80
C LEU A 22 -27.42 -20.81 10.51
N ILE A 23 -28.40 -20.72 9.59
CA ILE A 23 -28.25 -19.96 8.35
C ILE A 23 -28.08 -18.47 8.65
N PHE A 24 -28.87 -17.94 9.58
CA PHE A 24 -28.75 -16.53 10.00
C PHE A 24 -27.33 -16.23 10.52
N PHE A 25 -26.79 -17.06 11.41
CA PHE A 25 -25.41 -16.88 11.89
C PHE A 25 -24.40 -17.07 10.76
N LEU A 26 -24.58 -18.01 9.84
CA LEU A 26 -23.68 -18.19 8.71
C LEU A 26 -23.64 -16.94 7.81
N ILE A 27 -24.76 -16.31 7.55
CA ILE A 27 -24.85 -15.09 6.72
C ILE A 27 -24.32 -13.88 7.48
N THR A 28 -24.63 -13.74 8.77
CA THR A 28 -24.20 -12.59 9.58
C THR A 28 -22.73 -12.67 9.98
N THR A 29 -22.12 -13.85 10.04
CA THR A 29 -20.68 -14.02 10.31
C THR A 29 -19.82 -13.97 9.04
N SER A 30 -20.41 -13.88 7.84
CA SER A 30 -19.69 -13.51 6.63
C SER A 30 -19.31 -12.02 6.73
N MET A 31 -18.35 -11.73 7.60
CA MET A 31 -17.71 -10.43 7.62
C MET A 31 -16.96 -10.29 6.29
N ASP A 32 -17.38 -9.31 5.50
CA ASP A 32 -16.56 -8.78 4.44
C ASP A 32 -15.19 -8.48 5.04
N VAL A 33 -14.22 -9.30 4.71
CA VAL A 33 -12.83 -9.00 5.06
C VAL A 33 -12.49 -7.80 4.20
N SER A 34 -12.76 -6.61 4.74
CA SER A 34 -12.22 -5.38 4.19
C SER A 34 -10.74 -5.65 3.95
N GLN A 35 -10.34 -5.73 2.69
CA GLN A 35 -8.94 -5.82 2.31
C GLN A 35 -8.29 -4.48 2.66
N GLY A 36 -8.11 -4.26 3.95
CA GLY A 36 -7.31 -3.16 4.45
C GLY A 36 -5.87 -3.39 4.01
N LEU A 37 -5.17 -2.31 3.67
CA LEU A 37 -3.72 -2.33 3.49
C LEU A 37 -3.09 -2.89 4.77
N ALA A 38 -2.74 -4.18 4.75
CA ALA A 38 -2.01 -4.80 5.84
C ALA A 38 -0.60 -4.21 5.85
N ARG A 39 -0.39 -3.23 6.73
CA ARG A 39 0.90 -2.57 6.90
C ARG A 39 1.55 -3.06 8.17
N ARG A 40 2.69 -3.70 8.02
CA ARG A 40 3.53 -4.08 9.14
C ARG A 40 4.32 -2.85 9.57
N LEU A 41 4.03 -2.31 10.76
CA LEU A 41 4.85 -1.26 11.35
C LEU A 41 6.28 -1.79 11.54
N PRO A 42 7.31 -0.99 11.24
CA PRO A 42 8.68 -1.33 11.58
C PRO A 42 8.80 -1.56 13.08
N ALA A 43 9.68 -2.47 13.49
CA ALA A 43 10.01 -2.60 14.90
C ALA A 43 10.56 -1.27 15.43
N PRO A 44 10.26 -0.90 16.70
CA PRO A 44 10.85 0.30 17.29
C PRO A 44 12.38 0.24 17.14
N PRO A 45 13.02 1.36 16.79
CA PRO A 45 14.47 1.40 16.66
C PRO A 45 15.11 1.05 18.02
N ASP A 46 16.14 0.20 17.99
CA ASP A 46 16.95 -0.11 19.18
C ASP A 46 17.61 1.18 19.68
N PRO A 47 17.51 1.50 20.98
CA PRO A 47 18.04 2.76 21.53
C PRO A 47 19.57 2.90 21.41
N ASN A 48 20.28 1.83 21.03
CA ASN A 48 21.73 1.82 20.80
C ASN A 48 22.13 1.76 19.31
N GLN A 49 21.18 1.71 18.40
CA GLN A 49 21.51 1.84 16.99
C GLN A 49 21.89 3.30 16.73
N LYS A 50 23.18 3.56 16.50
CA LYS A 50 23.60 4.77 15.84
C LYS A 50 22.83 4.81 14.51
N ILE A 51 21.86 5.69 14.43
CA ILE A 51 21.23 6.05 13.17
C ILE A 51 22.39 6.62 12.35
N GLU A 52 23.01 5.79 11.52
CA GLU A 52 23.71 6.32 10.38
C GLU A 52 22.62 7.06 9.62
N GLU A 53 22.58 8.37 9.76
CA GLU A 53 21.86 9.26 8.87
C GLU A 53 22.42 8.95 7.48
N SER A 54 21.88 7.93 6.84
CA SER A 54 22.10 7.76 5.43
C SER A 54 21.53 9.03 4.83
N GLU A 55 22.40 9.93 4.43
CA GLU A 55 22.07 11.14 3.67
C GLU A 55 21.29 10.64 2.43
N ILE A 56 19.98 10.58 2.57
CA ILE A 56 19.11 10.29 1.43
C ILE A 56 19.33 11.47 0.50
N ASN A 57 20.08 11.24 -0.56
CA ASN A 57 20.29 12.27 -1.58
C ASN A 57 18.92 12.83 -1.96
N GLN A 58 18.76 14.13 -1.90
CA GLN A 58 17.46 14.81 -2.16
C GLN A 58 16.84 14.35 -3.48
N ARG A 59 17.66 14.01 -4.46
CA ARG A 59 17.21 13.47 -5.74
C ARG A 59 16.52 12.09 -5.65
N ASN A 60 16.81 11.32 -4.59
CA ASN A 60 16.23 10.00 -4.35
C ASN A 60 14.92 10.07 -3.56
N LEU A 61 14.51 11.27 -3.15
CA LEU A 61 13.35 11.50 -2.31
C LEU A 61 12.21 12.17 -3.09
N PHE A 62 11.11 11.45 -3.27
CA PHE A 62 9.88 11.99 -3.84
C PHE A 62 8.95 12.43 -2.72
N VAL A 63 8.88 13.73 -2.49
CA VAL A 63 8.09 14.29 -1.38
C VAL A 63 6.69 14.61 -1.84
N VAL A 64 5.71 13.98 -1.21
CA VAL A 64 4.28 14.19 -1.41
C VAL A 64 3.71 14.77 -0.13
N LYS A 65 3.21 16.00 -0.17
CA LYS A 65 2.59 16.66 0.98
C LYS A 65 1.10 16.89 0.72
N ILE A 66 0.30 16.69 1.76
CA ILE A 66 -1.13 17.00 1.73
C ILE A 66 -1.38 18.06 2.79
N ASN A 67 -1.86 19.23 2.39
CA ASN A 67 -2.12 20.34 3.33
C ASN A 67 -3.52 20.22 3.99
N SER A 68 -3.78 21.07 4.97
CA SER A 68 -5.08 21.15 5.66
C SER A 68 -6.27 21.48 4.74
N ALA A 69 -6.01 22.11 3.59
CA ALA A 69 -7.01 22.34 2.55
C ALA A 69 -7.22 21.13 1.63
N ASN A 70 -6.59 19.98 1.92
CA ASN A 70 -6.60 18.74 1.11
C ASN A 70 -6.01 18.91 -0.30
N GLN A 71 -5.12 19.86 -0.48
CA GLN A 71 -4.40 20.05 -1.72
C GLN A 71 -3.11 19.24 -1.69
N LEU A 72 -2.78 18.63 -2.83
CA LEU A 72 -1.59 17.83 -2.99
C LEU A 72 -0.45 18.70 -3.50
N LEU A 73 0.68 18.64 -2.81
CA LEU A 73 1.95 19.24 -3.26
C LEU A 73 2.95 18.12 -3.49
N VAL A 74 3.44 18.03 -4.70
CA VAL A 74 4.48 17.07 -5.10
C VAL A 74 5.74 17.84 -5.44
N GLN A 75 6.84 17.53 -4.74
CA GLN A 75 8.12 18.26 -4.89
C GLN A 75 7.99 19.79 -4.72
N GLY A 76 6.97 20.24 -3.98
CA GLY A 76 6.68 21.65 -3.75
C GLY A 76 5.72 22.31 -4.75
N GLU A 77 5.30 21.60 -5.79
CA GLU A 77 4.33 22.06 -6.78
C GLU A 77 2.93 21.51 -6.51
N LEU A 78 1.91 22.33 -6.68
CA LEU A 78 0.51 21.91 -6.59
C LEU A 78 0.18 20.98 -7.75
N MET A 79 -0.42 19.84 -7.44
CA MET A 79 -0.73 18.80 -8.43
C MET A 79 -2.10 18.16 -8.15
N ASP A 80 -2.75 17.69 -9.22
CA ASP A 80 -3.95 16.85 -9.09
C ASP A 80 -3.55 15.41 -8.72
N VAL A 81 -4.34 14.78 -7.84
CA VAL A 81 -4.11 13.38 -7.41
C VAL A 81 -4.02 12.42 -8.60
N LYS A 82 -4.79 12.68 -9.67
CA LYS A 82 -4.77 11.85 -10.89
C LYS A 82 -3.43 11.85 -11.62
N GLN A 83 -2.63 12.90 -11.47
CA GLN A 83 -1.30 13.02 -12.08
C GLN A 83 -0.21 12.38 -11.22
N LEU A 84 -0.51 12.11 -9.95
CA LEU A 84 0.46 11.57 -9.00
C LEU A 84 1.02 10.21 -9.46
N ARG A 85 0.17 9.33 -10.00
CA ARG A 85 0.56 8.01 -10.49
C ARG A 85 1.64 8.10 -11.57
N GLU A 86 1.40 8.91 -12.58
CA GLU A 86 2.33 9.11 -13.69
C GLU A 86 3.65 9.72 -13.21
N LYS A 87 3.59 10.73 -12.36
CA LYS A 87 4.78 11.36 -11.78
C LYS A 87 5.58 10.43 -10.87
N ALA A 88 4.90 9.59 -10.08
CA ALA A 88 5.55 8.59 -9.26
C ALA A 88 6.24 7.52 -10.14
N ARG A 89 5.61 7.08 -11.22
CA ARG A 89 6.22 6.16 -12.18
C ARG A 89 7.47 6.76 -12.82
N GLU A 90 7.38 8.00 -13.34
CA GLU A 90 8.51 8.72 -13.92
C GLU A 90 9.69 8.80 -12.94
N PHE A 91 9.40 9.09 -11.67
CA PHE A 91 10.40 9.16 -10.60
C PHE A 91 11.05 7.80 -10.32
N ILE A 92 10.25 6.73 -10.22
CA ILE A 92 10.75 5.39 -9.92
C ILE A 92 11.58 4.83 -11.08
N GLU A 93 11.16 5.02 -12.32
CA GLU A 93 11.85 4.47 -13.49
C GLU A 93 13.02 5.31 -13.95
N ASN A 94 12.93 6.63 -13.80
CA ASN A 94 13.86 7.59 -14.39
C ASN A 94 14.22 7.23 -15.86
N PRO A 95 13.26 7.17 -16.78
CA PRO A 95 13.47 6.59 -18.10
C PRO A 95 14.55 7.31 -18.91
N ASN A 96 14.74 8.61 -18.67
CA ASN A 96 15.69 9.47 -19.40
C ASN A 96 17.05 9.63 -18.70
N ASP A 97 17.28 8.92 -17.58
CA ASP A 97 18.46 9.05 -16.73
C ASP A 97 18.74 10.51 -16.32
N ASP A 98 17.66 11.22 -15.93
CA ASP A 98 17.76 12.61 -15.46
C ASP A 98 18.54 12.66 -14.16
N SER A 99 19.50 13.55 -14.08
CA SER A 99 20.37 13.76 -12.90
C SER A 99 19.60 14.28 -11.67
N LYS A 100 18.40 14.83 -11.85
CA LYS A 100 17.50 15.27 -10.78
C LYS A 100 16.67 14.14 -10.18
N LEU A 101 16.58 13.02 -10.87
CA LEU A 101 15.84 11.83 -10.45
C LEU A 101 16.78 10.76 -9.86
N PRO A 102 16.26 9.70 -9.23
CA PRO A 102 17.05 8.64 -8.65
C PRO A 102 18.03 8.02 -9.65
N LYS A 103 19.24 7.76 -9.21
CA LYS A 103 20.27 7.16 -10.06
C LYS A 103 19.87 5.76 -10.49
N ARG A 104 19.98 5.49 -11.79
CA ARG A 104 19.86 4.15 -12.33
C ARG A 104 21.16 3.38 -12.15
N ILE A 105 21.05 2.13 -11.78
CA ILE A 105 22.14 1.17 -11.78
C ILE A 105 21.80 -0.01 -12.69
N THR A 106 22.83 -0.62 -13.28
CA THR A 106 22.68 -1.85 -14.04
C THR A 106 23.42 -2.95 -13.30
N GLU A 107 22.70 -3.98 -12.93
CA GLU A 107 23.22 -5.10 -12.15
C GLU A 107 22.80 -6.42 -12.78
N ASN A 108 23.66 -7.43 -12.67
CA ASN A 108 23.30 -8.79 -13.08
C ASN A 108 22.62 -9.49 -11.90
N ILE A 109 21.32 -9.70 -12.02
CA ILE A 109 20.51 -10.37 -11.00
C ILE A 109 20.28 -11.81 -11.45
N GLU A 110 20.63 -12.76 -10.58
CA GLU A 110 20.40 -14.19 -10.84
C GLU A 110 18.89 -14.44 -11.10
N GLY A 111 18.58 -15.08 -12.19
CA GLY A 111 17.19 -15.32 -12.64
C GLY A 111 16.59 -14.22 -13.52
N LEU A 112 17.21 -13.03 -13.64
CA LEU A 112 16.75 -11.91 -14.48
C LEU A 112 17.78 -11.47 -15.53
N GLY A 113 19.07 -11.76 -15.30
CA GLY A 113 20.15 -11.24 -16.12
C GLY A 113 20.48 -9.78 -15.82
N MET A 114 20.94 -9.04 -16.84
CA MET A 114 21.27 -7.61 -16.70
C MET A 114 20.00 -6.77 -16.63
N VAL A 115 19.76 -6.14 -15.49
CA VAL A 115 18.59 -5.28 -15.24
C VAL A 115 19.05 -3.89 -14.81
N THR A 116 18.44 -2.87 -15.42
CA THR A 116 18.65 -1.47 -15.03
C THR A 116 17.46 -0.99 -14.22
N TYR A 117 17.71 -0.47 -13.02
CA TYR A 117 16.69 -0.01 -12.09
C TYR A 117 17.22 1.07 -11.15
N THR A 118 16.35 1.65 -10.34
CA THR A 118 16.67 2.71 -9.35
C THR A 118 16.53 2.14 -7.93
N PRO A 119 17.60 1.65 -7.29
CA PRO A 119 17.50 0.98 -5.99
C PRO A 119 17.14 1.92 -4.84
N ASP A 120 17.53 3.19 -4.93
CA ASP A 120 17.50 4.11 -3.78
C ASP A 120 16.34 5.11 -3.80
N HIS A 121 15.38 4.92 -4.70
CA HIS A 121 14.19 5.78 -4.70
C HIS A 121 13.35 5.59 -3.42
N VAL A 122 12.87 6.69 -2.84
CA VAL A 122 12.01 6.70 -1.66
C VAL A 122 10.86 7.67 -1.89
N ILE A 123 9.64 7.23 -1.66
CA ILE A 123 8.46 8.11 -1.68
C ILE A 123 8.09 8.46 -0.25
N SER A 124 8.19 9.75 0.09
CA SER A 124 7.82 10.29 1.40
C SER A 124 6.45 10.95 1.33
N VAL A 125 5.52 10.46 2.15
CA VAL A 125 4.19 11.07 2.28
C VAL A 125 4.12 11.79 3.62
N GLN A 126 3.74 13.06 3.56
CA GLN A 126 3.57 13.93 4.71
C GLN A 126 2.17 14.54 4.65
N ASN A 127 1.39 14.38 5.68
CA ASN A 127 0.07 14.99 5.77
C ASN A 127 -0.02 15.96 6.95
N ASP A 128 -0.87 16.97 6.78
CA ASP A 128 -1.26 17.83 7.87
C ASP A 128 -2.22 17.10 8.82
N VAL A 129 -2.26 17.48 10.10
CA VAL A 129 -3.16 16.89 11.10
C VAL A 129 -4.63 17.04 10.68
N ASP A 130 -4.97 18.17 10.03
CA ASP A 130 -6.34 18.47 9.59
C ASP A 130 -6.69 17.91 8.20
N THR A 131 -5.79 17.11 7.60
CA THR A 131 -6.03 16.48 6.30
C THR A 131 -7.18 15.46 6.40
N ARG A 132 -8.11 15.51 5.45
CA ARG A 132 -9.18 14.49 5.36
C ARG A 132 -8.60 13.13 5.06
N TYR A 133 -9.05 12.13 5.81
CA TYR A 133 -8.61 10.73 5.62
C TYR A 133 -8.82 10.22 4.17
N GLN A 134 -9.89 10.65 3.49
CA GLN A 134 -10.13 10.29 2.10
C GLN A 134 -9.01 10.79 1.17
N SER A 135 -8.57 12.03 1.35
CA SER A 135 -7.48 12.61 0.53
C SER A 135 -6.16 11.85 0.74
N TYR A 136 -5.89 11.42 1.97
CA TYR A 136 -4.75 10.56 2.27
C TYR A 136 -4.89 9.19 1.57
N LEU A 137 -6.07 8.56 1.62
CA LEU A 137 -6.31 7.28 0.95
C LEU A 137 -6.15 7.39 -0.57
N ASP A 138 -6.64 8.46 -1.17
CA ASP A 138 -6.52 8.69 -2.62
C ASP A 138 -5.05 8.75 -3.03
N VAL A 139 -4.22 9.47 -2.29
CA VAL A 139 -2.75 9.52 -2.50
C VAL A 139 -2.11 8.14 -2.33
N GLN A 140 -2.51 7.40 -1.29
CA GLN A 140 -2.01 6.05 -1.06
C GLN A 140 -2.35 5.11 -2.22
N ASN A 141 -3.58 5.17 -2.72
CA ASN A 141 -4.05 4.34 -3.82
C ASN A 141 -3.27 4.62 -5.12
N GLU A 142 -3.09 5.90 -5.47
CA GLU A 142 -2.35 6.27 -6.68
C GLU A 142 -0.89 5.83 -6.62
N ARG A 143 -0.26 5.95 -5.46
CA ARG A 143 1.11 5.50 -5.24
C ARG A 143 1.24 3.97 -5.36
N VAL A 144 0.35 3.22 -4.72
CA VAL A 144 0.35 1.74 -4.81
C VAL A 144 0.07 1.31 -6.24
N ALA A 145 -0.86 1.98 -6.93
CA ALA A 145 -1.15 1.72 -8.33
C ALA A 145 0.08 1.94 -9.24
N ALA A 146 0.86 3.00 -9.00
CA ALA A 146 2.10 3.24 -9.73
C ALA A 146 3.08 2.05 -9.62
N TYR A 147 3.31 1.54 -8.42
CA TYR A 147 4.16 0.37 -8.22
C TYR A 147 3.59 -0.90 -8.86
N ASN A 148 2.29 -1.12 -8.75
CA ASN A 148 1.65 -2.29 -9.33
C ASN A 148 1.74 -2.28 -10.86
N GLU A 149 1.49 -1.14 -11.49
CA GLU A 149 1.65 -0.98 -12.94
C GLU A 149 3.08 -1.24 -13.39
N LEU A 150 4.08 -0.66 -12.71
CA LEU A 150 5.49 -0.89 -13.02
C LEU A 150 5.90 -2.36 -12.86
N ARG A 151 5.44 -3.02 -11.81
CA ARG A 151 5.69 -4.45 -11.59
C ARG A 151 5.02 -5.31 -12.65
N ASP A 152 3.79 -4.97 -13.02
CA ASP A 152 3.07 -5.68 -14.08
C ASP A 152 3.76 -5.50 -15.45
N GLU A 153 4.17 -4.29 -15.79
CA GLU A 153 4.90 -4.02 -17.04
C GLU A 153 6.25 -4.75 -17.08
N PHE A 154 6.98 -4.72 -15.96
CA PHE A 154 8.23 -5.46 -15.86
C PHE A 154 8.01 -6.98 -16.01
N SER A 155 7.01 -7.52 -15.33
CA SER A 155 6.67 -8.94 -15.36
C SER A 155 6.22 -9.40 -16.74
N LYS A 156 5.39 -8.60 -17.42
CA LYS A 156 4.96 -8.87 -18.80
C LYS A 156 6.12 -8.85 -19.78
N ARG A 157 7.07 -7.93 -19.60
CA ARG A 157 8.28 -7.83 -20.44
C ARG A 157 9.19 -9.03 -20.27
N GLN A 158 9.31 -9.53 -19.02
CA GLN A 158 10.26 -10.60 -18.68
C GLN A 158 9.67 -12.01 -18.90
N TRP A 159 8.40 -12.23 -18.56
CA TRP A 159 7.77 -13.56 -18.59
C TRP A 159 6.43 -13.64 -19.34
N GLY A 160 5.96 -12.52 -19.89
CA GLY A 160 4.67 -12.47 -20.60
C GLY A 160 3.43 -12.63 -19.69
N LYS A 161 3.59 -12.55 -18.37
CA LYS A 161 2.53 -12.72 -17.37
C LYS A 161 2.38 -11.49 -16.51
N SER A 162 1.21 -11.29 -15.89
CA SER A 162 1.03 -10.23 -14.89
C SER A 162 1.79 -10.57 -13.61
N PHE A 163 2.11 -9.56 -12.78
CA PHE A 163 2.82 -9.78 -11.52
C PHE A 163 2.07 -10.75 -10.58
N ALA A 164 0.74 -10.69 -10.57
CA ALA A 164 -0.10 -11.56 -9.75
C ALA A 164 -0.06 -13.04 -10.19
N ASP A 165 0.22 -13.30 -11.46
CA ASP A 165 0.26 -14.65 -12.05
C ASP A 165 1.66 -15.29 -11.99
N LEU A 166 2.65 -14.60 -11.43
CA LEU A 166 4.00 -15.10 -11.23
C LEU A 166 4.08 -16.03 -10.03
N ASP A 167 5.04 -16.95 -10.05
CA ASP A 167 5.38 -17.73 -8.86
C ASP A 167 6.08 -16.86 -7.78
N GLU A 168 6.17 -17.39 -6.56
CA GLU A 168 6.71 -16.64 -5.41
C GLU A 168 8.17 -16.17 -5.64
N ASP A 169 8.99 -16.97 -6.29
CA ASP A 169 10.40 -16.63 -6.52
C ASP A 169 10.53 -15.52 -7.57
N GLN A 170 9.74 -15.60 -8.66
CA GLN A 170 9.64 -14.55 -9.65
C GLN A 170 9.10 -13.24 -9.03
N GLN A 171 8.08 -13.31 -8.18
CA GLN A 171 7.57 -12.12 -7.47
C GLN A 171 8.63 -11.48 -6.57
N LYS A 172 9.43 -12.27 -5.86
CA LYS A 172 10.55 -11.75 -5.06
C LYS A 172 11.61 -11.05 -5.91
N LEU A 173 11.92 -11.59 -7.09
CA LEU A 173 12.84 -10.97 -8.02
C LEU A 173 12.32 -9.62 -8.51
N VAL A 174 11.04 -9.53 -8.88
CA VAL A 174 10.41 -8.25 -9.25
C VAL A 174 10.44 -7.25 -8.10
N GLN A 175 10.13 -7.69 -6.88
CA GLN A 175 10.19 -6.84 -5.70
C GLN A 175 11.60 -6.37 -5.35
N LYS A 176 12.63 -7.13 -5.69
CA LYS A 176 14.03 -6.73 -5.55
C LYS A 176 14.39 -5.59 -6.50
N VAL A 177 13.91 -5.65 -7.74
CA VAL A 177 14.12 -4.62 -8.78
C VAL A 177 13.26 -3.37 -8.51
N LEU A 178 12.02 -3.56 -8.09
CA LEU A 178 11.04 -2.51 -7.82
C LEU A 178 10.58 -2.56 -6.35
N PRO A 179 11.48 -2.24 -5.40
CA PRO A 179 11.15 -2.25 -3.98
C PRO A 179 10.20 -1.10 -3.66
N MET A 180 9.14 -1.37 -2.90
CA MET A 180 8.22 -0.33 -2.43
C MET A 180 8.82 0.35 -1.20
N LYS A 181 9.71 1.33 -1.43
CA LYS A 181 10.35 2.13 -0.38
C LYS A 181 9.48 3.34 -0.05
N ILE A 182 8.81 3.27 1.07
CA ILE A 182 7.88 4.29 1.53
C ILE A 182 8.31 4.77 2.89
N SER A 183 8.42 6.09 3.02
CA SER A 183 8.59 6.77 4.30
C SER A 183 7.33 7.59 4.59
N GLU A 184 6.76 7.43 5.75
CA GLU A 184 5.68 8.28 6.23
C GLU A 184 6.20 9.10 7.39
N ALA A 185 6.13 10.41 7.24
CA ALA A 185 6.43 11.32 8.34
C ALA A 185 5.19 11.45 9.24
N GLU A 186 5.43 11.65 10.54
CA GLU A 186 4.34 11.97 11.45
C GLU A 186 3.59 13.23 10.98
N PRO A 187 2.26 13.26 11.10
CA PRO A 187 1.48 14.44 10.77
C PRO A 187 2.00 15.67 11.53
N LYS A 188 2.25 16.74 10.82
CA LYS A 188 2.72 18.01 11.40
C LYS A 188 1.71 19.11 11.12
N ASN A 189 1.55 20.04 12.06
CA ASN A 189 0.81 21.27 11.82
C ASN A 189 1.65 22.19 10.93
N TYR A 190 1.32 22.27 9.64
CA TYR A 190 1.95 23.19 8.70
C TYR A 190 1.26 24.54 8.60
N GLY A 191 0.18 24.78 9.35
CA GLY A 191 -0.64 25.98 9.28
C GLY A 191 -1.23 26.38 10.61
N GLY A 192 -0.43 26.81 11.56
CA GLY A 192 -0.90 27.29 12.83
C GLY A 192 0.03 28.31 13.45
N ASN A 193 0.11 29.49 12.87
CA ASN A 193 0.41 30.67 13.67
C ASN A 193 -0.85 30.99 14.48
N LYS A 194 -0.81 30.73 15.79
CA LYS A 194 -1.51 31.52 16.80
C LYS A 194 -0.51 32.41 17.44
#